data_e28eccfb3920ceeffea211f6fcda44c1
#
_entry.id   e28eccfb3920ceeffea211f6fcda44c1
#
_cell.length_a   1.000
_cell.length_b   1.000
_cell.length_c   1.000
_cell.angle_alpha   90.00
_cell.angle_beta   90.00
_cell.angle_gamma   90.00
#
_symmetry.space_group_name_H-M   'P 1'
#
loop_
_entity.id
_entity.type
_entity.pdbx_description
1 polymer ?
#
loop_
_entity_poly.entity_id
_entity_poly.type
_entity_poly.pdbx_seq_one_letter_code
_entity_poly.pdbx_strand_id
1 'polypeptide(L)'
;MIKIHKDFIILNLMNKHNNYVIEDGIDFYSILNEDDSDSDDEKNNNQNNCCLISHRELDENSITLACNHTFNFNDIYKEVLKQKTFRSSLDKNIINLKKNEFLCPYCRKKQVSLLPHVKNTKIGISFHVGVNSPQSLCMPFHECNHKNKSGKSKGICCGAPAFKHGDITLCNKHYTSFQKKSAHEEMGNVILCGAILKSGKRNGHSCGAKVNGDGEVFCGRHKTK
;
A
#
# COMPACT_ATOMS: atom_id res chain seq x y z
N MET A 1 -31.34 29.45 53.23
CA MET A 1 -31.36 28.08 53.70
C MET A 1 -31.70 27.07 52.60
N ILE A 2 -31.35 27.32 51.35
CA ILE A 2 -31.67 26.47 50.19
C ILE A 2 -30.42 25.96 49.43
N LYS A 3 -29.21 26.49 49.76
CA LYS A 3 -27.99 26.16 49.05
C LYS A 3 -27.26 24.90 49.52
N ILE A 4 -27.51 24.48 50.77
CA ILE A 4 -26.84 23.33 51.41
C ILE A 4 -27.47 21.99 50.97
N HIS A 5 -28.71 21.99 50.49
CA HIS A 5 -29.41 20.77 50.15
C HIS A 5 -29.08 20.24 48.73
N LYS A 6 -28.56 21.10 47.86
CA LYS A 6 -28.14 20.68 46.49
C LYS A 6 -26.80 19.99 46.48
N ASP A 7 -25.86 20.44 47.32
CA ASP A 7 -24.51 19.86 47.35
C ASP A 7 -24.49 18.46 47.99
N PHE A 8 -25.45 18.18 48.93
CA PHE A 8 -25.58 16.86 49.54
C PHE A 8 -26.19 15.80 48.59
N ILE A 9 -27.03 16.24 47.64
CA ILE A 9 -27.63 15.33 46.64
C ILE A 9 -26.60 14.98 45.56
N ILE A 10 -25.70 15.91 45.20
CA ILE A 10 -24.66 15.67 44.20
C ILE A 10 -23.56 14.73 44.73
N LEU A 11 -23.23 14.82 46.03
CA LEU A 11 -22.26 13.90 46.65
C LEU A 11 -22.82 12.46 46.80
N ASN A 12 -24.13 12.29 47.01
CA ASN A 12 -24.74 10.97 47.09
C ASN A 12 -24.96 10.31 45.71
N LEU A 13 -24.91 11.04 44.63
CA LEU A 13 -24.99 10.48 43.26
C LEU A 13 -23.63 9.99 42.74
N MET A 14 -22.53 10.42 43.35
CA MET A 14 -21.18 9.96 42.97
C MET A 14 -20.74 8.69 43.70
N ASN A 15 -21.45 8.21 44.71
CA ASN A 15 -21.14 7.01 45.49
C ASN A 15 -22.10 5.83 45.24
N LYS A 16 -22.68 5.75 44.04
CA LYS A 16 -23.23 4.48 43.57
C LYS A 16 -22.06 3.61 43.10
N HIS A 17 -21.42 2.94 44.05
CA HIS A 17 -20.69 1.71 43.72
C HIS A 17 -21.68 0.80 43.00
N ASN A 18 -21.45 0.52 41.75
CA ASN A 18 -22.13 -0.53 41.02
C ASN A 18 -21.77 -1.84 41.73
N ASN A 19 -22.68 -2.31 42.60
CA ASN A 19 -22.64 -3.65 43.13
C ASN A 19 -22.96 -4.60 41.95
N TYR A 20 -21.93 -4.96 41.16
CA TYR A 20 -22.06 -6.09 40.27
C TYR A 20 -21.79 -7.35 41.10
N VAL A 21 -22.63 -8.32 40.89
CA VAL A 21 -22.52 -9.64 41.51
C VAL A 21 -21.40 -10.34 40.72
N ILE A 22 -20.32 -10.68 41.43
CA ILE A 22 -19.22 -11.48 40.85
C ILE A 22 -19.73 -12.93 40.88
N GLU A 23 -20.11 -13.47 39.75
CA GLU A 23 -20.37 -14.89 39.58
C GLU A 23 -19.02 -15.65 39.71
N ASP A 24 -19.03 -16.72 40.56
CA ASP A 24 -17.85 -17.58 40.84
C ASP A 24 -16.70 -17.00 41.66
N GLY A 25 -16.89 -15.88 42.36
CA GLY A 25 -15.92 -15.35 43.34
C GLY A 25 -14.56 -14.88 42.74
N ILE A 26 -14.51 -14.71 41.45
CA ILE A 26 -13.32 -14.22 40.74
C ILE A 26 -13.39 -12.70 40.63
N ASP A 27 -12.56 -12.00 41.40
CA ASP A 27 -12.39 -10.56 41.26
C ASP A 27 -11.47 -10.25 40.07
N PHE A 28 -12.06 -9.89 38.93
CA PHE A 28 -11.34 -9.55 37.71
C PHE A 28 -10.32 -8.41 37.91
N TYR A 29 -10.60 -7.46 38.78
CA TYR A 29 -9.69 -6.36 39.07
C TYR A 29 -8.52 -6.77 39.96
N SER A 30 -8.68 -7.77 40.82
CA SER A 30 -7.57 -8.35 41.57
C SER A 30 -6.61 -9.08 40.64
N ILE A 31 -7.13 -9.87 39.70
CA ILE A 31 -6.30 -10.57 38.70
C ILE A 31 -5.55 -9.59 37.79
N LEU A 32 -6.17 -8.50 37.37
CA LEU A 32 -5.49 -7.47 36.56
C LEU A 32 -4.38 -6.73 37.32
N ASN A 33 -4.46 -6.65 38.64
CA ASN A 33 -3.47 -5.96 39.46
C ASN A 33 -2.38 -6.91 40.02
N GLU A 34 -2.54 -8.23 39.91
CA GLU A 34 -1.56 -9.21 40.37
C GLU A 34 -0.42 -9.44 39.36
N ASP A 35 -0.61 -9.09 38.06
CA ASP A 35 0.36 -9.32 36.99
C ASP A 35 1.38 -8.18 36.77
N ASP A 36 1.36 -7.11 37.59
CA ASP A 36 2.24 -5.95 37.40
C ASP A 36 3.60 -6.04 38.15
N SER A 37 4.04 -7.21 38.61
CA SER A 37 5.28 -7.34 39.35
C SER A 37 6.42 -8.11 38.64
N ASP A 38 6.30 -8.41 37.37
CA ASP A 38 7.44 -8.86 36.57
C ASP A 38 7.95 -7.73 35.66
N SER A 39 8.76 -6.87 36.28
CA SER A 39 9.62 -5.90 35.60
C SER A 39 10.81 -6.62 34.96
N ASP A 40 10.56 -7.31 33.86
CA ASP A 40 11.63 -7.61 32.93
C ASP A 40 11.62 -6.54 31.83
N ASP A 41 12.32 -5.44 32.13
CA ASP A 41 12.80 -4.45 31.19
C ASP A 41 13.80 -5.07 30.18
N GLU A 42 13.47 -6.17 29.58
CA GLU A 42 14.04 -6.54 28.31
C GLU A 42 13.34 -5.71 27.24
N LYS A 43 13.91 -4.54 26.97
CA LYS A 43 13.63 -3.71 25.81
C LYS A 43 13.72 -4.59 24.58
N ASN A 44 12.60 -5.22 24.25
CA ASN A 44 12.43 -5.93 23.00
C ASN A 44 12.39 -4.89 21.86
N ASN A 45 13.60 -4.54 21.39
CA ASN A 45 13.85 -3.62 20.29
C ASN A 45 13.25 -4.11 18.95
N ASN A 46 12.50 -5.21 18.96
CA ASN A 46 11.85 -5.79 17.77
C ASN A 46 10.44 -5.25 17.47
N GLN A 47 9.84 -4.43 18.34
CA GLN A 47 8.49 -3.90 18.07
C GLN A 47 8.46 -2.79 17.01
N ASN A 48 9.63 -2.28 16.59
CA ASN A 48 9.70 -1.14 15.67
C ASN A 48 9.68 -1.50 14.18
N ASN A 49 9.61 -2.78 13.82
CA ASN A 49 9.70 -3.21 12.42
C ASN A 49 8.39 -3.77 11.83
N CYS A 50 7.26 -3.48 12.47
CA CYS A 50 5.96 -3.96 12.03
C CYS A 50 5.01 -2.81 11.65
N CYS A 51 4.18 -3.05 10.63
CA CYS A 51 3.10 -2.17 10.23
C CYS A 51 2.04 -2.09 11.35
N LEU A 52 1.74 -0.88 11.83
CA LEU A 52 0.78 -0.67 12.94
C LEU A 52 -0.70 -0.92 12.56
N ILE A 53 -1.01 -1.25 11.30
CA ILE A 53 -2.35 -1.63 10.86
C ILE A 53 -2.46 -3.14 10.70
N SER A 54 -1.51 -3.77 9.99
CA SER A 54 -1.58 -5.18 9.63
C SER A 54 -0.72 -6.09 10.51
N HIS A 55 0.10 -5.52 11.38
CA HIS A 55 1.07 -6.21 12.24
C HIS A 55 2.06 -7.11 11.48
N ARG A 56 2.15 -6.93 10.14
CA ARG A 56 3.15 -7.59 9.28
C ARG A 56 4.44 -6.79 9.28
N GLU A 57 5.55 -7.43 8.93
CA GLU A 57 6.82 -6.74 8.72
C GLU A 57 6.68 -5.56 7.76
N LEU A 58 7.46 -4.51 8.01
CA LEU A 58 7.51 -3.36 7.14
C LEU A 58 8.20 -3.73 5.83
N ASP A 59 7.55 -3.44 4.73
CA ASP A 59 8.10 -3.62 3.40
C ASP A 59 8.96 -2.40 2.98
N GLU A 60 9.66 -2.55 1.87
CA GLU A 60 10.54 -1.51 1.29
C GLU A 60 9.79 -0.24 0.84
N ASN A 61 8.47 -0.28 0.81
CA ASN A 61 7.58 0.82 0.45
C ASN A 61 6.79 1.34 1.66
N SER A 62 7.24 1.03 2.86
CA SER A 62 6.63 1.55 4.09
C SER A 62 6.72 3.07 4.18
N ILE A 63 5.77 3.68 4.89
CA ILE A 63 5.67 5.12 5.08
C ILE A 63 5.65 5.46 6.55
N THR A 64 6.50 6.41 6.93
CA THR A 64 6.49 7.03 8.26
C THR A 64 5.79 8.37 8.17
N LEU A 65 4.75 8.56 8.98
CA LEU A 65 4.01 9.81 9.07
C LEU A 65 4.73 10.83 9.96
N ALA A 66 4.31 12.10 9.92
CA ALA A 66 4.85 13.16 10.77
C ALA A 66 4.69 12.91 12.28
N CYS A 67 3.85 11.97 12.68
CA CYS A 67 3.68 11.51 14.06
C CYS A 67 4.54 10.28 14.41
N ASN A 68 5.52 9.93 13.58
CA ASN A 68 6.45 8.81 13.72
C ASN A 68 5.81 7.40 13.71
N HIS A 69 4.57 7.28 13.25
CA HIS A 69 3.93 5.98 13.06
C HIS A 69 4.19 5.47 11.63
N THR A 70 4.63 4.23 11.53
CA THR A 70 5.05 3.61 10.26
C THR A 70 4.07 2.53 9.84
N PHE A 71 3.79 2.49 8.55
CA PHE A 71 2.80 1.59 7.94
C PHE A 71 3.29 1.11 6.58
N ASN A 72 2.91 -0.09 6.20
CA ASN A 72 3.03 -0.53 4.81
C ASN A 72 2.10 0.29 3.91
N PHE A 73 2.59 0.72 2.75
CA PHE A 73 1.85 1.64 1.87
C PHE A 73 0.44 1.15 1.55
N ASN A 74 0.28 -0.13 1.22
CA ASN A 74 -1.01 -0.69 0.85
C ASN A 74 -2.04 -0.61 1.98
N ASP A 75 -1.60 -0.81 3.21
CA ASP A 75 -2.47 -0.84 4.38
C ASP A 75 -2.94 0.57 4.74
N ILE A 76 -2.00 1.53 4.81
CA ILE A 76 -2.38 2.93 5.07
C ILE A 76 -3.20 3.54 3.92
N TYR A 77 -2.91 3.18 2.66
CA TYR A 77 -3.69 3.65 1.52
C TYR A 77 -5.16 3.24 1.62
N LYS A 78 -5.43 1.97 1.94
CA LYS A 78 -6.80 1.46 2.13
C LYS A 78 -7.51 2.18 3.26
N GLU A 79 -6.82 2.43 4.36
CA GLU A 79 -7.40 3.08 5.53
C GLU A 79 -7.70 4.56 5.27
N VAL A 80 -6.77 5.31 4.65
CA VAL A 80 -7.01 6.71 4.27
C VAL A 80 -8.11 6.80 3.20
N LEU A 81 -8.19 5.85 2.27
CA LEU A 81 -9.29 5.79 1.31
C LEU A 81 -10.63 5.62 2.01
N LYS A 82 -10.73 4.74 3.01
CA LYS A 82 -11.95 4.59 3.85
C LYS A 82 -12.29 5.89 4.55
N GLN A 83 -11.33 6.57 5.19
CA GLN A 83 -11.56 7.87 5.84
C GLN A 83 -12.15 8.92 4.90
N LYS A 84 -11.81 8.85 3.60
CA LYS A 84 -12.29 9.82 2.59
C LYS A 84 -13.60 9.43 1.93
N THR A 85 -13.89 8.14 1.82
CA THR A 85 -15.08 7.60 1.14
C THR A 85 -16.23 7.33 2.10
N PHE A 86 -15.95 6.76 3.27
CA PHE A 86 -16.93 6.48 4.31
C PHE A 86 -16.98 7.66 5.30
N ARG A 87 -17.86 8.61 5.03
CA ARG A 87 -18.19 9.65 6.01
C ARG A 87 -19.13 9.04 7.05
N SER A 88 -18.55 8.46 8.10
CA SER A 88 -19.34 8.14 9.28
C SER A 88 -19.84 9.44 9.90
N SER A 89 -21.16 9.60 9.98
CA SER A 89 -21.79 10.74 10.65
C SER A 89 -21.45 10.81 12.15
N LEU A 90 -20.82 9.78 12.69
CA LEU A 90 -20.48 9.65 14.10
C LEU A 90 -19.09 10.22 14.46
N ASP A 91 -18.19 10.35 13.49
CA ASP A 91 -16.84 10.87 13.77
C ASP A 91 -16.66 12.30 13.29
N LYS A 92 -16.87 13.26 14.20
CA LYS A 92 -16.74 14.70 13.96
C LYS A 92 -15.32 15.11 13.51
N ASN A 93 -14.28 14.34 13.86
CA ASN A 93 -12.90 14.63 13.46
C ASN A 93 -12.68 14.38 11.97
N ILE A 94 -13.33 13.37 11.40
CA ILE A 94 -13.28 13.07 9.96
C ILE A 94 -14.07 14.10 9.15
N ILE A 95 -15.19 14.60 9.70
CA ILE A 95 -16.04 15.59 9.01
C ILE A 95 -15.30 16.91 8.76
N ASN A 96 -14.41 17.31 9.66
CA ASN A 96 -13.68 18.57 9.61
C ASN A 96 -12.34 18.50 8.83
N LEU A 97 -12.02 17.40 8.19
CA LEU A 97 -10.80 17.27 7.42
C LEU A 97 -10.89 18.03 6.08
N LYS A 98 -9.86 18.83 5.80
CA LYS A 98 -9.67 19.43 4.48
C LYS A 98 -9.32 18.35 3.45
N LYS A 99 -9.41 18.70 2.16
CA LYS A 99 -9.10 17.75 1.06
C LYS A 99 -7.69 17.20 1.13
N ASN A 100 -6.74 17.99 1.60
CA ASN A 100 -5.32 17.63 1.76
C ASN A 100 -4.94 17.11 3.16
N GLU A 101 -5.90 16.83 4.02
CA GLU A 101 -5.66 16.34 5.38
C GLU A 101 -6.23 14.93 5.57
N PHE A 102 -5.55 14.10 6.35
CA PHE A 102 -6.09 12.84 6.86
C PHE A 102 -5.63 12.59 8.29
N LEU A 103 -6.22 11.65 8.98
CA LEU A 103 -5.85 11.25 10.33
C LEU A 103 -4.92 10.04 10.29
N CYS A 104 -3.88 10.06 11.12
CA CYS A 104 -3.10 8.85 11.35
C CYS A 104 -4.00 7.73 11.86
N PRO A 105 -4.01 6.54 11.25
CA PRO A 105 -4.88 5.43 11.67
C PRO A 105 -4.64 4.98 13.11
N TYR A 106 -3.44 5.18 13.63
CA TYR A 106 -3.06 4.76 14.98
C TYR A 106 -3.36 5.83 16.04
N CYS A 107 -2.73 7.02 15.95
CA CYS A 107 -2.84 8.05 17.00
C CYS A 107 -3.85 9.15 16.67
N ARG A 108 -4.50 9.11 15.52
CA ARG A 108 -5.48 10.11 15.02
C ARG A 108 -4.95 11.55 14.90
N LYS A 109 -3.63 11.74 15.02
CA LYS A 109 -3.02 13.05 14.73
C LYS A 109 -3.22 13.40 13.27
N LYS A 110 -3.63 14.65 13.01
CA LYS A 110 -3.87 15.19 11.68
C LYS A 110 -2.56 15.26 10.88
N GLN A 111 -2.60 14.76 9.66
CA GLN A 111 -1.55 14.88 8.66
C GLN A 111 -1.98 15.91 7.61
N VAL A 112 -1.07 16.78 7.20
CA VAL A 112 -1.35 17.91 6.28
C VAL A 112 -0.98 17.55 4.83
N SER A 113 -0.10 16.58 4.62
CA SER A 113 0.28 16.09 3.29
C SER A 113 -0.46 14.79 2.98
N LEU A 114 -0.88 14.63 1.72
CA LEU A 114 -1.49 13.38 1.23
C LEU A 114 -0.43 12.28 1.12
N LEU A 115 -0.89 11.03 0.99
CA LEU A 115 -0.02 9.89 0.69
C LEU A 115 0.72 10.09 -0.64
N PRO A 116 1.87 9.45 -0.84
CA PRO A 116 2.66 9.57 -2.08
C PRO A 116 1.84 9.37 -3.34
N HIS A 117 2.13 10.18 -4.36
CA HIS A 117 1.46 10.14 -5.66
C HIS A 117 1.93 8.96 -6.51
N VAL A 118 1.57 7.75 -6.11
CA VAL A 118 1.93 6.50 -6.79
C VAL A 118 0.70 5.69 -7.16
N LYS A 119 0.82 4.90 -8.21
CA LYS A 119 -0.20 3.99 -8.72
C LYS A 119 0.39 2.59 -8.88
N ASN A 120 -0.36 1.59 -8.42
CA ASN A 120 -0.05 0.19 -8.66
C ASN A 120 -1.35 -0.60 -8.80
N THR A 121 -1.76 -0.83 -10.04
CA THR A 121 -3.03 -1.49 -10.34
C THR A 121 -3.08 -2.96 -9.90
N LYS A 122 -1.93 -3.63 -9.77
CA LYS A 122 -1.89 -5.03 -9.32
C LYS A 122 -2.34 -5.20 -7.87
N ILE A 123 -2.02 -4.23 -7.01
CA ILE A 123 -2.40 -4.23 -5.60
C ILE A 123 -3.58 -3.29 -5.32
N GLY A 124 -4.28 -2.84 -6.36
CA GLY A 124 -5.49 -2.04 -6.22
C GLY A 124 -5.26 -0.56 -5.90
N ILE A 125 -4.03 -0.05 -5.99
CA ILE A 125 -3.73 1.36 -5.74
C ILE A 125 -3.98 2.18 -7.00
N SER A 126 -4.91 3.11 -6.91
CA SER A 126 -5.27 4.08 -7.97
C SER A 126 -5.10 5.51 -7.49
N PHE A 127 -5.16 6.49 -8.40
CA PHE A 127 -5.17 7.89 -7.99
C PHE A 127 -6.55 8.28 -7.46
N HIS A 128 -6.62 8.70 -6.20
CA HIS A 128 -7.83 9.24 -5.57
C HIS A 128 -7.57 10.63 -5.04
N VAL A 129 -8.43 11.56 -5.42
CA VAL A 129 -8.37 12.96 -4.94
C VAL A 129 -8.58 12.99 -3.43
N GLY A 130 -7.66 13.63 -2.72
CA GLY A 130 -7.68 13.69 -1.26
C GLY A 130 -7.06 12.49 -0.54
N VAL A 131 -6.53 11.50 -1.27
CA VAL A 131 -5.78 10.35 -0.74
C VAL A 131 -4.33 10.43 -1.19
N ASN A 132 -4.06 10.31 -2.49
CA ASN A 132 -2.74 10.35 -3.11
C ASN A 132 -2.72 11.22 -4.39
N SER A 133 -3.66 12.14 -4.53
CA SER A 133 -3.78 13.08 -5.66
C SER A 133 -4.42 14.39 -5.18
N PRO A 134 -3.99 15.57 -5.70
CA PRO A 134 -2.98 15.81 -6.72
C PRO A 134 -1.55 15.68 -6.17
N GLN A 135 -0.56 15.46 -7.05
CA GLN A 135 0.83 15.23 -6.69
C GLN A 135 1.46 16.37 -5.87
N SER A 136 1.05 17.63 -6.14
CA SER A 136 1.54 18.82 -5.43
C SER A 136 1.24 18.85 -3.93
N LEU A 137 0.28 18.07 -3.47
CA LEU A 137 -0.13 17.96 -2.07
C LEU A 137 0.35 16.68 -1.40
N CYS A 138 1.03 15.81 -2.15
CA CYS A 138 1.50 14.53 -1.66
C CYS A 138 2.87 14.63 -1.00
N MET A 139 3.09 13.77 -0.01
CA MET A 139 4.41 13.64 0.60
C MET A 139 5.41 13.02 -0.42
N PRO A 140 6.71 13.31 -0.26
CA PRO A 140 7.74 12.71 -1.09
C PRO A 140 7.79 11.19 -0.93
N PHE A 141 8.27 10.51 -1.96
CA PHE A 141 8.45 9.07 -1.98
C PHE A 141 9.66 8.70 -2.85
N HIS A 142 9.87 7.41 -3.09
CA HIS A 142 10.94 6.96 -3.98
C HIS A 142 10.74 7.51 -5.40
N GLU A 143 11.84 7.73 -6.10
CA GLU A 143 11.83 8.25 -7.47
C GLU A 143 12.18 7.16 -8.50
N CYS A 144 11.54 7.23 -9.65
CA CYS A 144 11.76 6.29 -10.75
C CYS A 144 13.15 6.42 -11.37
N ASN A 145 13.95 5.36 -11.29
CA ASN A 145 15.31 5.30 -11.81
C ASN A 145 15.40 5.00 -13.32
N HIS A 146 14.26 4.85 -14.01
CA HIS A 146 14.27 4.56 -15.45
C HIS A 146 14.89 5.71 -16.25
N LYS A 147 15.94 5.43 -17.01
CA LYS A 147 16.55 6.39 -17.94
C LYS A 147 15.76 6.45 -19.24
N ASN A 148 15.33 7.65 -19.62
CA ASN A 148 14.59 7.88 -20.87
C ASN A 148 15.45 7.53 -22.08
N LYS A 149 14.92 6.73 -23.01
CA LYS A 149 15.67 6.24 -24.18
C LYS A 149 15.59 7.17 -25.40
N SER A 150 14.62 8.08 -25.43
CA SER A 150 14.33 8.95 -26.56
C SER A 150 13.78 10.31 -26.13
N GLY A 151 13.70 11.25 -27.06
CA GLY A 151 13.15 12.59 -26.84
C GLY A 151 14.14 13.55 -26.19
N LYS A 152 13.63 14.73 -25.80
CA LYS A 152 14.44 15.83 -25.20
C LYS A 152 15.10 15.43 -23.86
N SER A 153 14.55 14.46 -23.16
CA SER A 153 15.06 13.97 -21.86
C SER A 153 15.86 12.67 -21.99
N LYS A 154 16.41 12.35 -23.16
CA LYS A 154 17.22 11.14 -23.37
C LYS A 154 18.40 11.10 -22.38
N GLY A 155 18.56 9.97 -21.69
CA GLY A 155 19.62 9.75 -20.69
C GLY A 155 19.28 10.27 -19.28
N ILE A 156 18.24 11.09 -19.11
CA ILE A 156 17.80 11.61 -17.82
C ILE A 156 16.85 10.60 -17.17
N CYS A 157 16.96 10.42 -15.85
CA CYS A 157 16.03 9.59 -15.09
C CYS A 157 14.62 10.17 -15.13
N CYS A 158 13.61 9.28 -15.06
CA CYS A 158 12.20 9.66 -15.10
C CYS A 158 11.80 10.55 -13.92
N GLY A 159 12.33 10.30 -12.70
CA GLY A 159 12.06 11.08 -11.49
C GLY A 159 10.61 11.06 -10.97
N ALA A 160 9.70 10.36 -11.62
CA ALA A 160 8.31 10.26 -11.15
C ALA A 160 8.22 9.43 -9.86
N PRO A 161 7.28 9.74 -8.95
CA PRO A 161 7.05 8.93 -7.75
C PRO A 161 6.83 7.46 -8.10
N ALA A 162 7.48 6.56 -7.36
CA ALA A 162 7.62 5.16 -7.76
C ALA A 162 7.59 4.22 -6.56
N PHE A 163 7.22 2.97 -6.81
CA PHE A 163 7.42 1.87 -5.88
C PHE A 163 8.81 1.26 -6.07
N LYS A 164 9.40 0.86 -4.98
CA LYS A 164 10.60 0.04 -4.95
C LYS A 164 10.20 -1.43 -5.12
N HIS A 165 10.96 -2.17 -5.90
CA HIS A 165 10.76 -3.59 -6.18
C HIS A 165 12.13 -4.29 -6.14
N GLY A 166 12.59 -4.64 -4.95
CA GLY A 166 13.96 -5.08 -4.74
C GLY A 166 14.95 -3.99 -5.13
N ASP A 167 15.87 -4.30 -6.03
CA ASP A 167 16.89 -3.33 -6.49
C ASP A 167 16.39 -2.29 -7.51
N ILE A 168 15.15 -2.44 -7.97
CA ILE A 168 14.59 -1.55 -9.03
C ILE A 168 13.51 -0.64 -8.45
N THR A 169 13.61 0.66 -8.74
CA THR A 169 12.60 1.65 -8.40
C THR A 169 11.96 2.18 -9.68
N LEU A 170 10.72 1.79 -9.96
CA LEU A 170 10.04 2.13 -11.21
C LEU A 170 8.63 2.67 -10.95
N CYS A 171 8.27 3.75 -11.66
CA CYS A 171 6.88 4.21 -11.67
C CYS A 171 5.99 3.19 -12.42
N ASN A 172 4.69 3.25 -12.20
CA ASN A 172 3.74 2.27 -12.76
C ASN A 172 3.90 2.07 -14.27
N LYS A 173 4.15 3.14 -15.04
CA LYS A 173 4.36 3.07 -16.50
C LYS A 173 5.59 2.21 -16.85
N HIS A 174 6.72 2.49 -16.21
CA HIS A 174 7.97 1.80 -16.51
C HIS A 174 7.98 0.38 -15.93
N TYR A 175 7.37 0.16 -14.80
CA TYR A 175 7.21 -1.19 -14.22
C TYR A 175 6.34 -2.10 -15.10
N THR A 176 5.21 -1.60 -15.61
CA THR A 176 4.38 -2.36 -16.55
C THR A 176 5.14 -2.71 -17.85
N SER A 177 5.96 -1.77 -18.35
CA SER A 177 6.78 -2.02 -19.53
C SER A 177 7.91 -3.01 -19.26
N PHE A 178 8.50 -2.97 -18.07
CA PHE A 178 9.52 -3.92 -17.62
C PHE A 178 8.94 -5.34 -17.53
N GLN A 179 7.78 -5.50 -16.89
CA GLN A 179 7.11 -6.81 -16.77
C GLN A 179 6.70 -7.41 -18.11
N LYS A 180 6.25 -6.59 -19.08
CA LYS A 180 5.95 -7.09 -20.43
C LYS A 180 7.19 -7.61 -21.14
N LYS A 181 8.36 -7.03 -20.85
CA LYS A 181 9.64 -7.49 -21.45
C LYS A 181 10.09 -8.78 -20.79
N SER A 182 10.12 -8.88 -19.47
CA SER A 182 10.51 -10.10 -18.77
C SER A 182 9.56 -11.28 -19.11
N ALA A 183 8.26 -11.07 -19.16
CA ALA A 183 7.32 -12.08 -19.62
C ALA A 183 7.56 -12.52 -21.08
N HIS A 184 8.04 -11.61 -21.93
CA HIS A 184 8.37 -11.95 -23.31
C HIS A 184 9.72 -12.69 -23.43
N GLU A 185 10.63 -12.43 -22.50
CA GLU A 185 11.93 -13.11 -22.41
C GLU A 185 11.79 -14.52 -21.82
N GLU A 186 10.88 -14.70 -20.84
CA GLU A 186 10.54 -16.03 -20.28
C GLU A 186 9.77 -16.92 -21.26
N MET A 187 8.98 -16.35 -22.17
CA MET A 187 8.37 -17.05 -23.30
C MET A 187 9.37 -17.31 -24.45
N GLY A 188 10.66 -17.15 -24.18
CA GLY A 188 11.76 -17.12 -25.11
C GLY A 188 12.20 -18.45 -25.69
N ASN A 189 11.32 -19.18 -26.36
CA ASN A 189 11.64 -19.97 -27.54
C ASN A 189 10.49 -19.85 -28.52
N VAL A 190 10.32 -18.64 -29.08
CA VAL A 190 9.45 -18.48 -30.24
C VAL A 190 10.10 -19.24 -31.37
N ILE A 191 9.66 -20.47 -31.62
CA ILE A 191 10.08 -21.24 -32.77
C ILE A 191 9.67 -20.45 -34.01
N LEU A 192 10.66 -20.05 -34.80
CA LEU A 192 10.41 -19.37 -36.06
C LEU A 192 10.32 -20.38 -37.19
N CYS A 193 9.38 -20.17 -38.10
CA CYS A 193 9.18 -21.03 -39.25
C CYS A 193 10.45 -21.09 -40.13
N GLY A 194 11.05 -22.28 -40.27
CA GLY A 194 12.24 -22.54 -41.06
C GLY A 194 11.97 -22.74 -42.55
N ALA A 195 10.71 -22.67 -43.03
CA ALA A 195 10.41 -22.85 -44.45
C ALA A 195 11.09 -21.81 -45.32
N ILE A 196 11.78 -22.23 -46.37
CA ILE A 196 12.45 -21.34 -47.36
C ILE A 196 11.39 -20.83 -48.35
N LEU A 197 11.33 -19.50 -48.49
CA LEU A 197 10.42 -18.85 -49.42
C LEU A 197 10.89 -19.08 -50.88
N LYS A 198 9.99 -19.54 -51.71
CA LYS A 198 10.30 -19.87 -53.14
C LYS A 198 9.98 -18.74 -54.12
N SER A 199 9.40 -17.63 -53.66
CA SER A 199 8.97 -16.54 -54.52
C SER A 199 8.97 -15.18 -53.78
N GLY A 200 8.93 -14.10 -54.53
CA GLY A 200 8.86 -12.73 -54.02
C GLY A 200 10.23 -12.15 -53.63
N LYS A 201 10.23 -10.94 -53.03
CA LYS A 201 11.46 -10.18 -52.67
C LYS A 201 12.34 -10.90 -51.63
N ARG A 202 11.85 -11.93 -50.96
CA ARG A 202 12.57 -12.70 -49.96
C ARG A 202 12.81 -14.14 -50.42
N ASN A 203 12.85 -14.39 -51.71
CA ASN A 203 13.16 -15.72 -52.26
C ASN A 203 14.52 -16.21 -51.75
N GLY A 204 14.62 -17.45 -51.32
CA GLY A 204 15.82 -18.05 -50.73
C GLY A 204 16.05 -17.76 -49.24
N HIS A 205 15.23 -16.91 -48.59
CA HIS A 205 15.29 -16.65 -47.14
C HIS A 205 14.27 -17.46 -46.36
N SER A 206 14.58 -17.75 -45.11
CA SER A 206 13.60 -18.40 -44.18
C SER A 206 12.37 -17.55 -44.00
N CYS A 207 11.21 -18.16 -43.83
CA CYS A 207 9.91 -17.49 -43.58
C CYS A 207 9.96 -16.60 -42.36
N GLY A 208 10.53 -17.06 -41.25
CA GLY A 208 10.67 -16.32 -39.99
C GLY A 208 9.36 -15.91 -39.32
N ALA A 209 8.21 -16.47 -39.74
CA ALA A 209 6.94 -16.26 -39.05
C ALA A 209 6.91 -17.06 -37.75
N LYS A 210 6.27 -16.52 -36.71
CA LYS A 210 6.07 -17.25 -35.44
C LYS A 210 5.26 -18.51 -35.67
N VAL A 211 5.69 -19.61 -35.09
CA VAL A 211 4.97 -20.88 -35.10
C VAL A 211 4.11 -20.98 -33.84
N ASN A 212 2.82 -21.19 -34.02
CA ASN A 212 1.87 -21.34 -32.92
C ASN A 212 1.54 -22.83 -32.79
N GLY A 213 2.22 -23.52 -31.89
CA GLY A 213 1.96 -24.94 -31.61
C GLY A 213 3.17 -25.60 -30.97
N ASP A 214 2.93 -26.46 -29.98
CA ASP A 214 3.97 -27.22 -29.29
C ASP A 214 4.55 -28.27 -30.24
N GLY A 215 5.85 -28.17 -30.50
CA GLY A 215 6.57 -29.15 -31.34
C GLY A 215 6.52 -28.91 -32.86
N GLU A 216 5.90 -27.85 -33.35
CA GLU A 216 5.84 -27.52 -34.76
C GLU A 216 7.01 -26.67 -35.21
N VAL A 217 7.57 -27.00 -36.39
CA VAL A 217 8.71 -26.25 -37.00
C VAL A 217 8.23 -25.28 -38.08
N PHE A 218 6.97 -25.39 -38.53
CA PHE A 218 6.42 -24.60 -39.64
C PHE A 218 5.18 -23.80 -39.22
N CYS A 219 5.07 -22.57 -39.69
CA CYS A 219 3.88 -21.76 -39.49
C CYS A 219 2.67 -22.30 -40.27
N GLY A 220 1.45 -21.88 -39.89
CA GLY A 220 0.21 -22.36 -40.51
C GLY A 220 0.13 -22.25 -42.05
N ARG A 221 0.96 -21.38 -42.66
CA ARG A 221 1.06 -21.30 -44.14
C ARG A 221 1.98 -22.36 -44.77
N HIS A 222 2.92 -22.89 -43.98
CA HIS A 222 3.93 -23.84 -44.41
C HIS A 222 3.78 -25.21 -43.76
N LYS A 223 2.70 -25.44 -43.03
CA LYS A 223 2.28 -26.80 -42.64
C LYS A 223 1.92 -27.54 -43.91
N THR A 224 2.67 -28.57 -44.25
CA THR A 224 2.26 -29.53 -45.25
C THR A 224 1.03 -30.27 -44.73
N LYS A 225 -0.04 -30.30 -45.54
CA LYS A 225 -1.19 -31.17 -45.30
C LYS A 225 -0.75 -32.59 -45.43
#